data_a10ee17d4243f436ed8380e2ef9f8437
#
_entry.id   a10ee17d4243f436ed8380e2ef9f8437
#
_cell.length_a   1.000
_cell.length_b   1.000
_cell.length_c   1.000
_cell.angle_alpha   90.00
_cell.angle_beta   90.00
_cell.angle_gamma   90.00
#
_symmetry.space_group_name_H-M   'P 1'
#
loop_
_entity.id
_entity.type
_entity.pdbx_description
1 polymer ?
#
loop_
_entity_poly.entity_id
_entity_poly.type
_entity_poly.pdbx_seq_one_letter_code
_entity_poly.pdbx_strand_id
1 'polypeptide(L)'
;MSSRPFRVPDLSDRPHHLVIEREMRADPHTLYVAWTEQFDRWFAAPGAVVMTPRVNVPFFFETEYAMEPGTPKTRHPHYGRFLRLEPDQLIELTWVTGRGGTAGAETVVTVELTPLTAGTRLRLTHAGFYDDTARAGTEAAWRDLVLPHQDQVLTGTGTAPPPAP
;
A
#
# COMPACT_ATOMS: atom_id res chain seq x y z
N MET A 1 -30.48 7.96 -13.88
CA MET A 1 -29.15 8.59 -13.87
C MET A 1 -28.16 7.60 -14.46
N SER A 2 -27.53 7.97 -15.54
CA SER A 2 -26.41 7.19 -16.08
C SER A 2 -25.22 7.36 -15.14
N SER A 3 -24.87 6.32 -14.41
CA SER A 3 -23.61 6.33 -13.65
C SER A 3 -22.47 6.41 -14.66
N ARG A 4 -21.66 7.45 -14.59
CA ARG A 4 -20.43 7.51 -15.40
C ARG A 4 -19.57 6.30 -15.04
N PRO A 5 -19.07 5.58 -16.04
CA PRO A 5 -18.21 4.45 -15.75
C PRO A 5 -16.99 4.95 -14.96
N PHE A 6 -16.63 4.18 -13.97
CA PHE A 6 -15.46 4.42 -13.14
C PHE A 6 -14.19 4.38 -13.99
N ARG A 7 -13.34 5.41 -13.87
CA ARG A 7 -12.11 5.49 -14.65
C ARG A 7 -10.93 4.95 -13.85
N VAL A 8 -10.24 3.98 -14.42
CA VAL A 8 -8.91 3.57 -13.98
C VAL A 8 -7.92 4.67 -14.39
N PRO A 9 -6.92 5.00 -13.55
CA PRO A 9 -5.91 5.98 -13.93
C PRO A 9 -5.18 5.62 -15.22
N ASP A 10 -4.95 6.62 -16.07
CA ASP A 10 -4.09 6.47 -17.24
C ASP A 10 -2.63 6.69 -16.82
N LEU A 11 -1.83 5.65 -16.91
CA LEU A 11 -0.42 5.66 -16.54
C LEU A 11 0.52 5.73 -17.74
N SER A 12 0.00 5.98 -18.95
CA SER A 12 0.77 5.89 -20.20
C SER A 12 1.96 6.85 -20.29
N ASP A 13 1.87 8.01 -19.66
CA ASP A 13 2.93 9.02 -19.58
C ASP A 13 3.86 8.83 -18.36
N ARG A 14 3.60 7.86 -17.52
CA ARG A 14 4.38 7.52 -16.34
C ARG A 14 4.67 6.02 -16.30
N PRO A 15 5.60 5.53 -17.14
CA PRO A 15 5.80 4.09 -17.34
C PRO A 15 6.62 3.39 -16.26
N HIS A 16 7.21 4.13 -15.32
CA HIS A 16 8.06 3.53 -14.29
C HIS A 16 7.21 2.74 -13.29
N HIS A 17 7.59 1.50 -13.04
CA HIS A 17 6.90 0.61 -12.12
C HIS A 17 7.89 -0.31 -11.40
N LEU A 18 7.42 -0.95 -10.34
CA LEU A 18 8.16 -1.96 -9.61
C LEU A 18 7.29 -3.20 -9.40
N VAL A 19 7.93 -4.33 -9.22
CA VAL A 19 7.29 -5.60 -8.87
C VAL A 19 8.11 -6.27 -7.77
N ILE A 20 7.43 -6.70 -6.72
CA ILE A 20 8.04 -7.45 -5.61
C ILE A 20 7.24 -8.71 -5.39
N GLU A 21 7.92 -9.84 -5.29
CA GLU A 21 7.34 -11.09 -4.85
C GLU A 21 7.97 -11.49 -3.51
N ARG A 22 7.13 -11.95 -2.58
CA ARG A 22 7.55 -12.33 -1.24
C ARG A 22 6.68 -13.45 -0.71
N GLU A 23 7.29 -14.42 -0.03
CA GLU A 23 6.55 -15.38 0.77
C GLU A 23 6.27 -14.76 2.15
N MET A 24 4.98 -14.66 2.49
CA MET A 24 4.49 -14.14 3.76
C MET A 24 4.09 -15.32 4.64
N ARG A 25 4.32 -15.21 5.94
CA ARG A 25 3.84 -16.20 6.92
C ARG A 25 2.34 -16.06 7.20
N ALA A 26 1.81 -14.84 7.07
CA ALA A 26 0.38 -14.59 7.22
C ALA A 26 -0.40 -15.27 6.10
N ASP A 27 -1.61 -15.75 6.42
CA ASP A 27 -2.50 -16.35 5.44
C ASP A 27 -3.16 -15.32 4.52
N PRO A 28 -3.73 -15.73 3.37
CA PRO A 28 -4.32 -14.80 2.41
C PRO A 28 -5.45 -13.95 2.99
N HIS A 29 -6.31 -14.51 3.83
CA HIS A 29 -7.40 -13.77 4.43
C HIS A 29 -6.90 -12.68 5.37
N THR A 30 -5.95 -12.99 6.23
CA THR A 30 -5.33 -12.03 7.15
C THR A 30 -4.69 -10.86 6.37
N LEU A 31 -3.98 -11.16 5.28
CA LEU A 31 -3.40 -10.13 4.41
C LEU A 31 -4.47 -9.30 3.72
N TYR A 32 -5.51 -9.93 3.19
CA TYR A 32 -6.60 -9.21 2.53
C TYR A 32 -7.28 -8.21 3.47
N VAL A 33 -7.60 -8.64 4.68
CA VAL A 33 -8.21 -7.77 5.70
C VAL A 33 -7.26 -6.63 6.10
N ALA A 34 -5.97 -6.93 6.24
CA ALA A 34 -4.96 -5.89 6.55
C ALA A 34 -4.92 -4.79 5.49
N TRP A 35 -5.00 -5.15 4.21
CA TRP A 35 -4.96 -4.20 3.08
C TRP A 35 -6.28 -3.46 2.83
N THR A 36 -7.40 -3.94 3.34
CA THR A 36 -8.72 -3.37 3.05
C THR A 36 -9.40 -2.71 4.24
N GLU A 37 -9.02 -3.07 5.46
CA GLU A 37 -9.71 -2.62 6.68
C GLU A 37 -8.79 -2.23 7.84
N GLN A 38 -7.51 -2.63 7.83
CA GLN A 38 -6.65 -2.53 9.02
C GLN A 38 -5.29 -1.86 8.72
N PHE A 39 -5.26 -0.80 7.95
CA PHE A 39 -4.00 -0.07 7.68
C PHE A 39 -3.34 0.47 8.95
N ASP A 40 -4.10 0.85 9.96
CA ASP A 40 -3.59 1.33 11.24
C ASP A 40 -2.93 0.23 12.08
N ARG A 41 -3.09 -1.02 11.70
CA ARG A 41 -2.44 -2.14 12.36
C ARG A 41 -0.98 -2.33 11.92
N TRP A 42 -0.63 -1.93 10.70
CA TRP A 42 0.68 -2.24 10.13
C TRP A 42 1.36 -1.09 9.38
N PHE A 43 0.66 -0.06 8.98
CA PHE A 43 1.22 1.01 8.16
C PHE A 43 0.84 2.42 8.64
N ALA A 44 -0.43 2.69 8.85
CA ALA A 44 -0.91 4.00 9.26
C ALA A 44 -0.71 4.25 10.76
N ALA A 45 -0.65 5.51 11.15
CA ALA A 45 -0.67 5.89 12.55
C ALA A 45 -1.98 5.43 13.22
N PRO A 46 -1.97 5.02 14.49
CA PRO A 46 -3.17 4.55 15.17
C PRO A 46 -4.32 5.58 15.10
N GLY A 47 -5.50 5.13 14.69
CA GLY A 47 -6.70 5.95 14.57
C GLY A 47 -6.71 6.94 13.40
N ALA A 48 -5.71 6.93 12.53
CA ALA A 48 -5.59 7.87 11.42
C ALA A 48 -6.00 7.22 10.08
N VAL A 49 -7.09 6.46 10.06
CA VAL A 49 -7.60 5.77 8.87
C VAL A 49 -9.07 6.05 8.67
N VAL A 50 -9.42 6.51 7.47
CA VAL A 50 -10.80 6.58 6.98
C VAL A 50 -10.88 5.71 5.73
N MET A 51 -11.42 4.51 5.86
CA MET A 51 -11.40 3.52 4.80
C MET A 51 -12.61 2.59 4.88
N THR A 52 -13.23 2.37 3.73
CA THR A 52 -14.30 1.38 3.54
C THR A 52 -13.84 0.39 2.47
N PRO A 53 -13.96 -0.93 2.67
CA PRO A 53 -13.51 -1.93 1.69
C PRO A 53 -14.49 -2.06 0.52
N ARG A 54 -14.66 -1.00 -0.24
CA ARG A 54 -15.57 -0.92 -1.39
C ARG A 54 -14.88 -0.23 -2.56
N VAL A 55 -15.06 -0.80 -3.74
CA VAL A 55 -14.57 -0.24 -4.99
C VAL A 55 -15.13 1.18 -5.18
N ASN A 56 -14.26 2.07 -5.61
CA ASN A 56 -14.56 3.47 -5.93
C ASN A 56 -14.97 4.35 -4.73
N VAL A 57 -14.80 3.90 -3.51
CA VAL A 57 -14.97 4.76 -2.33
C VAL A 57 -13.61 5.33 -1.95
N PRO A 58 -13.43 6.66 -1.94
CA PRO A 58 -12.17 7.28 -1.54
C PRO A 58 -11.79 6.91 -0.10
N PHE A 59 -10.51 6.71 0.11
CA PHE A 59 -9.97 6.51 1.44
C PHE A 59 -8.85 7.52 1.73
N PHE A 60 -8.57 7.67 3.01
CA PHE A 60 -7.50 8.50 3.52
C PHE A 60 -6.87 7.83 4.72
N PHE A 61 -5.55 7.91 4.83
CA PHE A 61 -4.86 7.60 6.07
C PHE A 61 -3.59 8.44 6.20
N GLU A 62 -3.05 8.49 7.40
CA GLU A 62 -1.78 9.16 7.67
C GLU A 62 -0.78 8.17 8.23
N THR A 63 0.45 8.26 7.74
CA THR A 63 1.60 7.61 8.37
C THR A 63 2.35 8.64 9.21
N GLU A 64 3.15 8.17 10.15
CA GLU A 64 3.93 9.05 11.03
C GLU A 64 5.38 8.60 11.04
N TYR A 65 6.26 9.46 10.53
CA TYR A 65 7.69 9.22 10.52
C TYR A 65 8.49 10.52 10.43
N ALA A 66 9.79 10.44 10.74
CA ALA A 66 10.71 11.57 10.57
C ALA A 66 11.28 11.56 9.15
N MET A 67 11.23 12.72 8.46
CA MET A 67 11.79 12.89 7.11
C MET A 67 13.32 12.72 7.11
N GLU A 68 13.97 13.13 8.19
CA GLU A 68 15.42 13.01 8.37
C GLU A 68 15.72 12.44 9.76
N PRO A 69 16.79 11.64 9.91
CA PRO A 69 17.18 11.13 11.21
C PRO A 69 17.37 12.23 12.24
N GLY A 70 16.80 12.05 13.44
CA GLY A 70 16.90 13.01 14.53
C GLY A 70 15.92 14.19 14.48
N THR A 71 15.08 14.28 13.45
CA THR A 71 14.01 15.29 13.37
C THR A 71 12.72 14.76 13.99
N PRO A 72 11.80 15.67 14.43
CA PRO A 72 10.50 15.23 14.91
C PRO A 72 9.73 14.45 13.86
N LYS A 73 8.98 13.44 14.29
CA LYS A 73 8.04 12.73 13.42
C LYS A 73 6.93 13.68 12.99
N THR A 74 6.57 13.59 11.72
CA THR A 74 5.45 14.32 11.13
C THR A 74 4.49 13.36 10.46
N ARG A 75 3.25 13.80 10.26
CA ARG A 75 2.24 12.99 9.60
C ARG A 75 2.29 13.21 8.09
N HIS A 76 2.12 12.10 7.36
CA HIS A 76 2.19 12.07 5.91
C HIS A 76 0.89 11.49 5.35
N PRO A 77 0.09 12.30 4.64
CA PRO A 77 -1.19 11.85 4.13
C PRO A 77 -1.04 10.91 2.94
N HIS A 78 -1.91 9.93 2.90
CA HIS A 78 -2.09 9.00 1.78
C HIS A 78 -3.54 9.04 1.36
N TYR A 79 -3.76 9.14 0.05
CA TYR A 79 -5.10 9.17 -0.55
C TYR A 79 -5.23 8.06 -1.58
N GLY A 80 -6.45 7.59 -1.76
CA GLY A 80 -6.71 6.63 -2.80
C GLY A 80 -8.16 6.16 -2.84
N ARG A 81 -8.37 5.15 -3.66
CA ARG A 81 -9.63 4.42 -3.78
C ARG A 81 -9.32 3.02 -4.27
N PHE A 82 -10.15 2.07 -3.88
CA PHE A 82 -10.04 0.72 -4.40
C PHE A 82 -10.54 0.67 -5.84
N LEU A 83 -9.80 -0.01 -6.71
CA LEU A 83 -10.14 -0.24 -8.12
C LEU A 83 -10.73 -1.63 -8.32
N ARG A 84 -10.17 -2.64 -7.66
CA ARG A 84 -10.63 -4.03 -7.69
C ARG A 84 -10.43 -4.67 -6.34
N LEU A 85 -11.42 -5.43 -5.91
CA LEU A 85 -11.36 -6.24 -4.70
C LEU A 85 -11.90 -7.64 -5.02
N GLU A 86 -11.04 -8.64 -4.89
CA GLU A 86 -11.42 -10.06 -4.95
C GLU A 86 -11.00 -10.68 -3.62
N PRO A 87 -11.95 -11.07 -2.75
CA PRO A 87 -11.64 -11.53 -1.39
C PRO A 87 -10.56 -12.59 -1.36
N ASP A 88 -9.55 -12.36 -0.52
CA ASP A 88 -8.40 -13.21 -0.26
C ASP A 88 -7.49 -13.47 -1.48
N GLN A 89 -7.72 -12.78 -2.61
CA GLN A 89 -6.98 -13.01 -3.85
C GLN A 89 -6.34 -11.75 -4.43
N LEU A 90 -7.06 -10.62 -4.44
CA LEU A 90 -6.58 -9.41 -5.13
C LEU A 90 -7.08 -8.14 -4.46
N ILE A 91 -6.16 -7.20 -4.28
CA ILE A 91 -6.46 -5.83 -3.91
C ILE A 91 -5.77 -4.92 -4.94
N GLU A 92 -6.54 -4.05 -5.58
CA GLU A 92 -5.98 -3.03 -6.44
C GLU A 92 -6.52 -1.66 -6.02
N LEU A 93 -5.63 -0.71 -5.80
CA LEU A 93 -5.97 0.60 -5.26
C LEU A 93 -5.09 1.68 -5.88
N THR A 94 -5.61 2.89 -5.95
CA THR A 94 -4.78 4.06 -6.25
C THR A 94 -3.99 4.48 -5.02
N TRP A 95 -2.84 5.10 -5.24
CA TRP A 95 -1.91 5.46 -4.18
C TRP A 95 -1.32 6.83 -4.48
N VAL A 96 -1.71 7.82 -3.70
CA VAL A 96 -1.25 9.21 -3.86
C VAL A 96 -0.62 9.68 -2.56
N THR A 97 0.61 10.12 -2.66
CA THR A 97 1.35 10.69 -1.54
C THR A 97 1.99 12.03 -1.94
N GLY A 98 2.62 12.69 -0.98
CA GLY A 98 3.31 13.96 -1.21
C GLY A 98 4.73 13.79 -1.73
N ARG A 99 5.54 14.81 -1.47
CA ARG A 99 6.95 14.87 -1.84
C ARG A 99 7.74 13.74 -1.20
N GLY A 100 8.62 13.12 -1.97
CA GLY A 100 9.39 11.96 -1.53
C GLY A 100 8.73 10.61 -1.84
N GLY A 101 7.47 10.63 -2.27
CA GLY A 101 6.72 9.46 -2.71
C GLY A 101 6.21 9.64 -4.12
N THR A 102 4.88 9.75 -4.32
CA THR A 102 4.29 9.91 -5.65
C THR A 102 4.25 11.35 -6.14
N ALA A 103 4.59 12.33 -5.29
CA ALA A 103 4.58 13.76 -5.59
C ALA A 103 3.23 14.25 -6.17
N GLY A 104 2.13 13.73 -5.64
CA GLY A 104 0.78 14.06 -6.10
C GLY A 104 0.30 13.28 -7.31
N ALA A 105 1.14 12.44 -7.91
CA ALA A 105 0.73 11.57 -9.01
C ALA A 105 -0.17 10.43 -8.51
N GLU A 106 -1.22 10.13 -9.27
CA GLU A 106 -2.09 8.99 -8.99
C GLU A 106 -1.42 7.73 -9.51
N THR A 107 -0.82 6.96 -8.60
CA THR A 107 -0.20 5.66 -8.91
C THR A 107 -1.15 4.53 -8.56
N VAL A 108 -0.83 3.32 -8.99
CA VAL A 108 -1.65 2.13 -8.73
C VAL A 108 -0.81 1.05 -8.06
N VAL A 109 -1.31 0.55 -6.94
CA VAL A 109 -0.76 -0.62 -6.24
C VAL A 109 -1.69 -1.79 -6.48
N THR A 110 -1.12 -2.91 -6.92
CA THR A 110 -1.85 -4.17 -7.11
C THR A 110 -1.20 -5.24 -6.23
N VAL A 111 -1.97 -5.85 -5.36
CA VAL A 111 -1.52 -6.93 -4.48
C VAL A 111 -2.26 -8.21 -4.85
N GLU A 112 -1.50 -9.21 -5.29
CA GLU A 112 -2.02 -10.53 -5.65
C GLU A 112 -1.59 -11.52 -4.57
N LEU A 113 -2.55 -12.31 -4.07
CA LEU A 113 -2.34 -13.26 -2.98
C LEU A 113 -2.58 -14.68 -3.49
N THR A 114 -1.55 -15.51 -3.41
CA THR A 114 -1.63 -16.93 -3.78
C THR A 114 -1.37 -17.77 -2.52
N PRO A 115 -2.33 -18.64 -2.10
CA PRO A 115 -2.11 -19.48 -0.94
C PRO A 115 -0.96 -20.46 -1.17
N LEU A 116 -0.14 -20.64 -0.13
CA LEU A 116 0.89 -21.68 -0.06
C LEU A 116 0.47 -22.73 0.96
N THR A 117 1.23 -23.81 1.06
CA THR A 117 1.01 -24.82 2.11
C THR A 117 1.05 -24.20 3.50
N ALA A 118 1.97 -23.25 3.71
CA ALA A 118 2.01 -22.42 4.92
C ALA A 118 2.25 -20.97 4.50
N GLY A 119 1.25 -20.10 4.74
CA GLY A 119 1.34 -18.69 4.38
C GLY A 119 0.86 -18.36 2.98
N THR A 120 1.44 -17.31 2.40
CA THR A 120 0.97 -16.71 1.15
C THR A 120 2.15 -16.26 0.30
N ARG A 121 2.08 -16.50 -1.01
CA ARG A 121 2.92 -15.75 -1.95
C ARG A 121 2.21 -14.44 -2.28
N LEU A 122 2.83 -13.33 -1.90
CA LEU A 122 2.35 -11.99 -2.18
C LEU A 122 3.15 -11.43 -3.35
N ARG A 123 2.44 -10.93 -4.38
CA ARG A 123 3.03 -10.16 -5.46
C ARG A 123 2.47 -8.75 -5.41
N LEU A 124 3.34 -7.77 -5.23
CA LEU A 124 3.00 -6.35 -5.23
C LEU A 124 3.55 -5.70 -6.48
N THR A 125 2.68 -5.05 -7.24
CA THR A 125 3.04 -4.18 -8.36
C THR A 125 2.67 -2.76 -7.99
N HIS A 126 3.59 -1.81 -8.14
CA HIS A 126 3.32 -0.39 -7.93
C HIS A 126 3.74 0.36 -9.19
N ALA A 127 2.79 0.96 -9.87
CA ALA A 127 2.96 1.54 -11.20
C ALA A 127 2.53 3.00 -11.25
N GLY A 128 3.12 3.77 -12.19
CA GLY A 128 2.76 5.15 -12.43
C GLY A 128 3.68 6.17 -11.77
N PHE A 129 4.93 5.81 -11.50
CA PHE A 129 5.91 6.77 -10.97
C PHE A 129 6.36 7.74 -12.07
N TYR A 130 6.62 8.96 -11.67
CA TYR A 130 7.06 10.03 -12.59
C TYR A 130 8.53 9.91 -13.00
N ASP A 131 9.39 9.27 -12.19
CA ASP A 131 10.78 8.98 -12.52
C ASP A 131 11.30 7.70 -11.86
N ASP A 132 12.50 7.28 -12.28
CA ASP A 132 13.11 6.06 -11.77
C ASP A 132 13.63 6.20 -10.34
N THR A 133 14.01 7.39 -9.91
CA THR A 133 14.48 7.64 -8.54
C THR A 133 13.34 7.41 -7.54
N ALA A 134 12.15 7.93 -7.81
CA ALA A 134 10.96 7.70 -6.98
C ALA A 134 10.59 6.21 -6.96
N ARG A 135 10.62 5.56 -8.11
CA ARG A 135 10.38 4.12 -8.22
C ARG A 135 11.35 3.30 -7.38
N ALA A 136 12.66 3.55 -7.54
CA ALA A 136 13.68 2.77 -6.84
C ALA A 136 13.64 2.94 -5.31
N GLY A 137 13.40 4.16 -4.84
CA GLY A 137 13.24 4.43 -3.41
C GLY A 137 12.00 3.73 -2.82
N THR A 138 10.90 3.75 -3.55
CA THR A 138 9.66 3.08 -3.12
C THR A 138 9.82 1.55 -3.15
N GLU A 139 10.51 1.01 -4.16
CA GLU A 139 10.80 -0.42 -4.22
C GLU A 139 11.60 -0.89 -3.01
N ALA A 140 12.68 -0.18 -2.66
CA ALA A 140 13.47 -0.50 -1.48
C ALA A 140 12.64 -0.45 -0.20
N ALA A 141 11.77 0.54 -0.05
CA ALA A 141 10.91 0.66 1.11
C ALA A 141 9.89 -0.49 1.22
N TRP A 142 9.22 -0.85 0.14
CA TRP A 142 8.30 -2.00 0.14
C TRP A 142 9.04 -3.30 0.48
N ARG A 143 10.16 -3.55 -0.17
CA ARG A 143 10.90 -4.81 -0.05
C ARG A 143 11.57 -4.99 1.31
N ASP A 144 12.22 -3.94 1.80
CA ASP A 144 13.13 -4.07 2.93
C ASP A 144 12.52 -3.64 4.27
N LEU A 145 11.47 -2.82 4.25
CA LEU A 145 10.85 -2.25 5.46
C LEU A 145 9.39 -2.64 5.63
N VAL A 146 8.55 -2.30 4.68
CA VAL A 146 7.10 -2.31 4.87
C VAL A 146 6.52 -3.72 4.86
N LEU A 147 6.80 -4.52 3.83
CA LEU A 147 6.26 -5.87 3.73
C LEU A 147 6.82 -6.81 4.83
N PRO A 148 8.13 -6.78 5.17
CA PRO A 148 8.62 -7.55 6.31
C PRO A 148 7.95 -7.17 7.62
N HIS A 149 7.75 -5.88 7.87
CA HIS A 149 7.05 -5.40 9.07
C HIS A 149 5.59 -5.83 9.09
N GLN A 150 4.88 -5.72 7.97
CA GLN A 150 3.51 -6.20 7.85
C GLN A 150 3.41 -7.67 8.30
N ASP A 151 4.29 -8.51 7.78
CA ASP A 151 4.28 -9.92 8.12
C ASP A 151 4.55 -10.18 9.62
N GLN A 152 5.50 -9.45 10.20
CA GLN A 152 5.78 -9.53 11.63
C GLN A 152 4.58 -9.14 12.48
N VAL A 153 3.94 -8.03 12.17
CA VAL A 153 2.77 -7.54 12.91
C VAL A 153 1.60 -8.51 12.78
N LEU A 154 1.31 -8.98 11.57
CA LEU A 154 0.17 -9.86 11.30
C LEU A 154 0.35 -11.26 11.87
N THR A 155 1.58 -11.68 12.12
CA THR A 155 1.89 -12.97 12.77
C THR A 155 2.23 -12.84 14.26
N GLY A 156 2.02 -11.67 14.86
CA GLY A 156 2.17 -11.44 16.29
C GLY A 156 3.59 -11.18 16.77
N THR A 157 4.55 -10.89 15.88
CA THR A 157 5.95 -10.67 16.24
C THR A 157 6.38 -9.20 16.23
N GLY A 158 5.52 -8.29 15.72
CA GLY A 158 5.78 -6.86 15.67
C GLY A 158 4.72 -6.07 16.44
N THR A 159 5.06 -4.88 16.98
CA THR A 159 4.20 -4.10 17.88
C THR A 159 3.87 -2.69 17.39
N ALA A 160 4.57 -2.17 16.39
CA ALA A 160 4.36 -0.81 15.94
C ALA A 160 4.54 -0.68 14.42
N PRO A 161 3.80 0.22 13.75
CA PRO A 161 4.03 0.51 12.34
C PRO A 161 5.46 1.02 12.11
N PRO A 162 6.10 0.68 10.97
CA PRO A 162 7.38 1.25 10.63
C PRO A 162 7.22 2.71 10.24
N PRO A 163 8.29 3.50 10.25
CA PRO A 163 8.28 4.76 9.53
C PRO A 163 7.99 4.49 8.05
N ALA A 164 7.06 5.23 7.49
CA ALA A 164 6.72 5.08 6.09
C ALA A 164 7.85 5.56 5.17
N PRO A 165 7.93 5.02 3.96
CA PRO A 165 8.86 5.47 2.96
C PRO A 165 8.58 6.89 2.48
#